data_76f6db479da8829636f5c028a0ffd8b3
#
_entry.id   76f6db479da8829636f5c028a0ffd8b3
#
_cell.length_a   1.000
_cell.length_b   1.000
_cell.length_c   1.000
_cell.angle_alpha   90.00
_cell.angle_beta   90.00
_cell.angle_gamma   90.00
#
_symmetry.space_group_name_H-M   'P 1'
#
loop_
_entity.id
_entity.type
_entity.pdbx_description
1 polymer ?
#
loop_
_entity_poly.entity_id
_entity_poly.type
_entity_poly.pdbx_seq_one_letter_code
_entity_poly.pdbx_strand_id
1 'polypeptide(L)'
;MLDDLPRSGRPAIVPLEIRAEIVRLACSRPKDNHVPFGALWTLKTLGVTCEEQTGWRLSTSEIQRILVCGGLRPHRVRSWLHSPDPMFREKVEAITRLYLDIPLGATLLSFDEKTGMQAREDKHPMRPTEPGRGVRKEFEYKRHGTVTLLAALDVRTGEVTGECARRTGENLVAFFEKLAKKYPTGPVYVVLDNLNVHKGARWEEFNARHGGRFHFVYTPLHASWVNQIEIWFSILERRVLRHASFATQDELATTVLRFIAHWNRVEAHPFRWRFRDFERSSPLAALKLAG
;
A
#
# COMPACT_ATOMS: atom_id res chain seq x y z
N MET A 1 -36.74 14.34 -26.64
CA MET A 1 -36.63 14.57 -25.20
C MET A 1 -36.10 15.99 -25.04
N LEU A 2 -36.93 16.92 -24.56
CA LEU A 2 -36.49 18.31 -24.35
C LEU A 2 -35.77 18.34 -23.01
N ASP A 3 -34.43 18.54 -23.04
CA ASP A 3 -33.67 18.79 -21.82
C ASP A 3 -34.08 20.15 -21.24
N ASP A 4 -34.59 20.14 -20.00
CA ASP A 4 -34.91 21.35 -19.26
C ASP A 4 -33.61 22.17 -19.04
N LEU A 5 -33.61 23.41 -19.50
CA LEU A 5 -32.52 24.34 -19.24
C LEU A 5 -32.34 24.53 -17.72
N PRO A 6 -31.11 24.61 -17.22
CA PRO A 6 -30.87 24.79 -15.80
C PRO A 6 -31.53 26.08 -15.31
N ARG A 7 -32.48 25.94 -14.35
CA ARG A 7 -33.14 27.08 -13.72
C ARG A 7 -32.14 27.89 -12.88
N SER A 8 -32.19 29.21 -12.97
CA SER A 8 -31.44 30.08 -12.08
C SER A 8 -31.87 29.83 -10.64
N GLY A 9 -31.07 29.13 -9.86
CA GLY A 9 -31.32 28.89 -8.43
C GLY A 9 -31.30 30.22 -7.62
N ARG A 10 -31.68 30.15 -6.33
CA ARG A 10 -31.61 31.29 -5.42
C ARG A 10 -30.19 31.91 -5.50
N PRO A 11 -30.07 33.23 -5.67
CA PRO A 11 -28.77 33.90 -5.73
C PRO A 11 -27.87 33.53 -4.54
N ALA A 12 -26.58 33.35 -4.78
CA ALA A 12 -25.64 33.03 -3.72
C ALA A 12 -25.56 34.21 -2.75
N ILE A 13 -25.94 33.99 -1.50
CA ILE A 13 -25.92 35.05 -0.44
C ILE A 13 -24.48 35.41 -0.06
N VAL A 14 -23.52 34.45 -0.22
CA VAL A 14 -22.12 34.62 0.15
C VAL A 14 -21.38 35.30 -1.01
N PRO A 15 -20.77 36.50 -0.78
CA PRO A 15 -20.01 37.19 -1.80
C PRO A 15 -18.88 36.34 -2.39
N LEU A 16 -18.46 36.67 -3.62
CA LEU A 16 -17.42 35.93 -4.33
C LEU A 16 -16.08 35.99 -3.60
N GLU A 17 -15.77 37.17 -3.03
CA GLU A 17 -14.55 37.44 -2.26
C GLU A 17 -14.44 36.50 -1.04
N ILE A 18 -15.54 36.31 -0.33
CA ILE A 18 -15.60 35.44 0.85
C ILE A 18 -15.48 33.96 0.45
N ARG A 19 -16.08 33.59 -0.69
CA ARG A 19 -15.92 32.23 -1.24
C ARG A 19 -14.48 31.98 -1.66
N ALA A 20 -13.83 32.96 -2.30
CA ALA A 20 -12.42 32.87 -2.69
C ALA A 20 -11.52 32.77 -1.45
N GLU A 21 -11.84 33.45 -0.35
CA GLU A 21 -11.09 33.37 0.89
C GLU A 21 -11.17 31.98 1.53
N ILE A 22 -12.35 31.37 1.58
CA ILE A 22 -12.48 29.97 2.03
C ILE A 22 -11.64 29.02 1.17
N VAL A 23 -11.62 29.20 -0.15
CA VAL A 23 -10.78 28.41 -1.06
C VAL A 23 -9.30 28.64 -0.77
N ARG A 24 -8.87 29.88 -0.61
CA ARG A 24 -7.49 30.26 -0.28
C ARG A 24 -7.03 29.58 1.01
N LEU A 25 -7.82 29.71 2.08
CA LEU A 25 -7.56 29.08 3.36
C LEU A 25 -7.47 27.55 3.23
N ALA A 26 -8.42 26.92 2.55
CA ALA A 26 -8.45 25.47 2.35
C ALA A 26 -7.23 24.94 1.58
N CYS A 27 -6.64 25.76 0.70
CA CYS A 27 -5.41 25.45 -0.05
C CYS A 27 -4.12 25.79 0.69
N SER A 28 -4.19 26.38 1.89
CA SER A 28 -3.05 26.72 2.76
C SER A 28 -2.96 25.75 3.95
N ARG A 29 -1.86 25.81 4.69
CA ARG A 29 -1.74 25.07 5.95
C ARG A 29 -2.36 25.84 7.10
N PRO A 30 -3.06 25.18 8.07
CA PRO A 30 -3.64 25.86 9.23
C PRO A 30 -2.62 26.73 9.99
N LYS A 31 -1.40 26.21 10.21
CA LYS A 31 -0.32 26.93 10.92
C LYS A 31 0.10 28.24 10.25
N ASP A 32 0.01 28.33 8.92
CA ASP A 32 0.38 29.52 8.16
C ASP A 32 -0.69 30.64 8.29
N ASN A 33 -1.83 30.31 8.92
CA ASN A 33 -2.94 31.22 9.20
C ASN A 33 -3.22 31.32 10.72
N HIS A 34 -2.17 31.23 11.54
CA HIS A 34 -2.21 31.40 12.99
C HIS A 34 -3.06 30.36 13.77
N VAL A 35 -3.43 29.24 13.15
CA VAL A 35 -4.07 28.11 13.84
C VAL A 35 -2.99 27.30 14.52
N PRO A 36 -2.85 27.31 15.87
CA PRO A 36 -1.66 26.79 16.56
C PRO A 36 -1.61 25.25 16.61
N PHE A 37 -2.70 24.59 16.33
CA PHE A 37 -2.81 23.13 16.34
C PHE A 37 -3.69 22.64 15.19
N GLY A 38 -3.42 21.43 14.77
CA GLY A 38 -4.10 20.80 13.64
C GLY A 38 -3.28 20.84 12.36
N ALA A 39 -2.98 19.66 11.82
CA ALA A 39 -2.29 19.53 10.54
C ALA A 39 -3.21 19.76 9.35
N LEU A 40 -4.54 19.67 9.58
CA LEU A 40 -5.58 19.73 8.56
C LEU A 40 -6.68 20.72 8.94
N TRP A 41 -7.26 21.33 7.94
CA TRP A 41 -8.44 22.16 8.12
C TRP A 41 -9.68 21.31 8.46
N THR A 42 -10.43 21.75 9.45
CA THR A 42 -11.81 21.32 9.68
C THR A 42 -12.76 22.42 9.17
N LEU A 43 -14.01 22.06 8.89
CA LEU A 43 -15.03 23.07 8.51
C LEU A 43 -15.17 24.16 9.58
N LYS A 44 -15.05 23.78 10.86
CA LYS A 44 -15.14 24.71 11.98
C LYS A 44 -13.95 25.66 12.03
N THR A 45 -12.72 25.15 11.91
CA THR A 45 -11.52 26.02 11.92
C THR A 45 -11.45 26.92 10.70
N LEU A 46 -11.87 26.44 9.50
CA LEU A 46 -12.01 27.33 8.33
C LEU A 46 -13.01 28.46 8.58
N GLY A 47 -14.15 28.16 9.20
CA GLY A 47 -15.17 29.18 9.51
C GLY A 47 -14.66 30.22 10.49
N VAL A 48 -14.04 29.80 11.58
CA VAL A 48 -13.47 30.71 12.59
C VAL A 48 -12.39 31.60 11.96
N THR A 49 -11.43 31.02 11.25
CA THR A 49 -10.34 31.77 10.62
C THR A 49 -10.87 32.73 9.54
N CYS A 50 -11.87 32.36 8.76
CA CYS A 50 -12.50 33.23 7.79
C CYS A 50 -13.22 34.41 8.50
N GLU A 51 -13.96 34.15 9.59
CA GLU A 51 -14.63 35.16 10.39
C GLU A 51 -13.61 36.17 10.99
N GLU A 52 -12.50 35.67 11.54
CA GLU A 52 -11.42 36.51 12.07
C GLU A 52 -10.77 37.40 11.01
N GLN A 53 -10.60 36.92 9.79
CA GLN A 53 -9.92 37.65 8.71
C GLN A 53 -10.85 38.59 7.92
N THR A 54 -12.12 38.23 7.82
CA THR A 54 -13.07 38.96 6.93
C THR A 54 -14.27 39.58 7.64
N GLY A 55 -14.51 39.22 8.90
CA GLY A 55 -15.72 39.58 9.63
C GLY A 55 -16.96 38.77 9.22
N TRP A 56 -16.87 37.86 8.24
CA TRP A 56 -18.00 37.08 7.74
C TRP A 56 -18.14 35.76 8.44
N ARG A 57 -19.27 35.57 9.12
CA ARG A 57 -19.62 34.31 9.76
C ARG A 57 -20.36 33.39 8.80
N LEU A 58 -19.77 32.19 8.51
CA LEU A 58 -20.35 31.16 7.67
C LEU A 58 -20.73 29.93 8.46
N SER A 59 -21.83 29.31 8.08
CA SER A 59 -22.18 27.98 8.59
C SER A 59 -21.26 26.91 8.01
N THR A 60 -21.04 25.81 8.74
CA THR A 60 -20.26 24.66 8.26
C THR A 60 -20.83 24.07 6.97
N SER A 61 -22.16 24.14 6.78
CA SER A 61 -22.83 23.66 5.56
C SER A 61 -22.53 24.55 4.35
N GLU A 62 -22.39 25.85 4.54
CA GLU A 62 -22.01 26.77 3.45
C GLU A 62 -20.55 26.58 3.08
N ILE A 63 -19.65 26.48 4.06
CA ILE A 63 -18.24 26.16 3.82
C ILE A 63 -18.12 24.85 3.06
N GLN A 64 -18.83 23.81 3.48
CA GLN A 64 -18.84 22.53 2.79
C GLN A 64 -19.31 22.66 1.33
N ARG A 65 -20.38 23.42 1.06
CA ARG A 65 -20.84 23.65 -0.31
C ARG A 65 -19.80 24.37 -1.16
N ILE A 66 -19.14 25.39 -0.62
CA ILE A 66 -18.05 26.11 -1.30
C ILE A 66 -16.92 25.15 -1.65
N LEU A 67 -16.47 24.32 -0.69
CA LEU A 67 -15.39 23.37 -0.91
C LEU A 67 -15.75 22.26 -1.92
N VAL A 68 -16.99 21.74 -1.86
CA VAL A 68 -17.47 20.72 -2.82
C VAL A 68 -17.53 21.32 -4.22
N CYS A 69 -18.03 22.55 -4.37
CA CYS A 69 -18.09 23.24 -5.65
C CYS A 69 -16.69 23.45 -6.26
N GLY A 70 -15.69 23.74 -5.42
CA GLY A 70 -14.28 23.84 -5.81
C GLY A 70 -13.52 22.51 -5.92
N GLY A 71 -14.19 21.37 -5.73
CA GLY A 71 -13.52 20.04 -5.74
C GLY A 71 -12.54 19.85 -4.58
N LEU A 72 -12.56 20.69 -3.55
CA LEU A 72 -11.60 20.70 -2.45
C LEU A 72 -12.01 19.74 -1.31
N ARG A 73 -11.03 19.03 -0.78
CA ARG A 73 -11.20 18.09 0.34
C ARG A 73 -10.06 18.22 1.34
N PRO A 74 -9.92 19.35 2.04
CA PRO A 74 -8.76 19.67 2.89
C PRO A 74 -8.61 18.74 4.10
N HIS A 75 -9.65 17.96 4.43
CA HIS A 75 -9.64 16.94 5.48
C HIS A 75 -9.16 15.55 5.01
N ARG A 76 -8.91 15.37 3.69
CA ARG A 76 -8.42 14.10 3.15
C ARG A 76 -6.91 14.14 2.96
N VAL A 77 -6.24 13.23 3.65
CA VAL A 77 -4.81 12.98 3.47
C VAL A 77 -4.64 11.91 2.42
N ARG A 78 -3.88 12.20 1.38
CA ARG A 78 -3.26 11.20 0.52
C ARG A 78 -1.78 11.20 0.84
N SER A 79 -1.30 10.10 1.37
CA SER A 79 0.14 9.90 1.49
C SER A 79 0.74 9.83 0.09
N TRP A 80 1.73 10.65 -0.17
CA TRP A 80 2.61 10.51 -1.33
C TRP A 80 4.02 10.29 -0.82
N LEU A 81 4.77 9.45 -1.51
CA LEU A 81 6.11 9.13 -1.12
C LEU A 81 7.08 9.77 -2.11
N HIS A 82 7.97 10.58 -1.59
CA HIS A 82 9.12 11.05 -2.35
C HIS A 82 10.24 10.03 -2.18
N SER A 83 10.62 9.34 -3.25
CA SER A 83 11.80 8.48 -3.22
C SER A 83 13.04 9.34 -3.44
N PRO A 84 14.06 9.23 -2.57
CA PRO A 84 15.35 9.89 -2.77
C PRO A 84 16.22 9.15 -3.80
N ASP A 85 15.74 8.07 -4.40
CA ASP A 85 16.49 7.27 -5.38
C ASP A 85 16.58 8.03 -6.72
N PRO A 86 17.78 8.45 -7.16
CA PRO A 86 17.93 9.18 -8.41
C PRO A 86 17.55 8.35 -9.66
N MET A 87 17.61 7.02 -9.54
CA MET A 87 17.23 6.09 -10.61
C MET A 87 15.81 5.52 -10.39
N PHE A 88 14.96 6.24 -9.65
CA PHE A 88 13.62 5.75 -9.31
C PHE A 88 12.81 5.35 -10.54
N ARG A 89 12.78 6.22 -11.53
CA ARG A 89 11.97 6.01 -12.74
C ARG A 89 12.48 4.81 -13.55
N GLU A 90 13.77 4.74 -13.79
CA GLU A 90 14.40 3.67 -14.57
C GLU A 90 14.17 2.30 -13.90
N LYS A 91 14.32 2.22 -12.58
CA LYS A 91 14.06 0.99 -11.82
C LYS A 91 12.61 0.56 -11.88
N VAL A 92 11.66 1.50 -11.70
CA VAL A 92 10.22 1.20 -11.81
C VAL A 92 9.88 0.74 -13.22
N GLU A 93 10.39 1.41 -14.25
CA GLU A 93 10.18 1.02 -15.66
C GLU A 93 10.76 -0.37 -15.96
N ALA A 94 11.97 -0.66 -15.47
CA ALA A 94 12.59 -1.98 -15.65
C ALA A 94 11.76 -3.10 -15.00
N ILE A 95 11.31 -2.90 -13.76
CA ILE A 95 10.45 -3.86 -13.06
C ILE A 95 9.10 -4.01 -13.76
N THR A 96 8.50 -2.90 -14.19
CA THR A 96 7.22 -2.92 -14.90
C THR A 96 7.34 -3.69 -16.21
N ARG A 97 8.42 -3.49 -16.98
CA ARG A 97 8.69 -4.27 -18.21
C ARG A 97 8.80 -5.75 -17.92
N LEU A 98 9.51 -6.15 -16.86
CA LEU A 98 9.58 -7.56 -16.45
C LEU A 98 8.21 -8.16 -16.11
N TYR A 99 7.32 -7.39 -15.48
CA TYR A 99 5.96 -7.86 -15.18
C TYR A 99 5.08 -7.98 -16.43
N LEU A 100 5.29 -7.12 -17.41
CA LEU A 100 4.49 -7.13 -18.65
C LEU A 100 5.02 -8.14 -19.66
N ASP A 101 6.34 -8.35 -19.72
CA ASP A 101 7.01 -9.20 -20.70
C ASP A 101 8.13 -10.02 -20.02
N ILE A 102 7.72 -11.15 -19.46
CA ILE A 102 8.65 -12.08 -18.81
C ILE A 102 9.44 -12.81 -19.92
N PRO A 103 10.78 -12.77 -19.91
CA PRO A 103 11.60 -13.45 -20.92
C PRO A 103 11.21 -14.92 -21.09
N LEU A 104 11.24 -15.40 -22.32
CA LEU A 104 10.87 -16.78 -22.66
C LEU A 104 11.75 -17.77 -21.89
N GLY A 105 11.14 -18.76 -21.25
CA GLY A 105 11.84 -19.77 -20.44
C GLY A 105 12.32 -19.27 -19.08
N ALA A 106 12.09 -18.00 -18.72
CA ALA A 106 12.44 -17.46 -17.42
C ALA A 106 11.30 -17.60 -16.40
N THR A 107 11.68 -17.70 -15.13
CA THR A 107 10.79 -17.54 -13.98
C THR A 107 10.92 -16.13 -13.43
N LEU A 108 9.80 -15.50 -13.08
CA LEU A 108 9.78 -14.19 -12.40
C LEU A 108 9.15 -14.33 -11.03
N LEU A 109 9.94 -14.08 -10.01
CA LEU A 109 9.53 -14.12 -8.60
C LEU A 109 9.47 -12.71 -8.04
N SER A 110 8.48 -12.46 -7.21
CA SER A 110 8.36 -11.27 -6.37
C SER A 110 8.56 -11.74 -4.92
N PHE A 111 9.66 -11.36 -4.29
CA PHE A 111 10.07 -11.82 -2.97
C PHE A 111 10.04 -10.69 -1.95
N ASP A 112 9.61 -11.00 -0.73
CA ASP A 112 9.71 -10.09 0.43
C ASP A 112 9.56 -10.84 1.76
N GLU A 113 9.82 -10.15 2.86
CA GLU A 113 9.62 -10.64 4.23
C GLU A 113 8.47 -9.92 4.93
N LYS A 114 7.39 -10.65 5.24
CA LYS A 114 6.37 -10.14 6.14
C LYS A 114 6.82 -10.33 7.58
N THR A 115 7.43 -9.29 8.13
CA THR A 115 7.92 -9.26 9.51
C THR A 115 6.82 -8.88 10.49
N GLY A 116 7.01 -9.19 11.78
CA GLY A 116 6.17 -8.67 12.86
C GLY A 116 4.74 -9.18 12.90
N MET A 117 4.44 -10.34 12.29
CA MET A 117 3.14 -11.00 12.47
C MET A 117 3.00 -11.42 13.92
N GLN A 118 2.08 -10.78 14.66
CA GLN A 118 1.92 -11.01 16.10
C GLN A 118 0.99 -12.20 16.38
N ALA A 119 1.47 -13.17 17.18
CA ALA A 119 0.59 -14.14 17.82
C ALA A 119 -0.14 -13.44 18.99
N ARG A 120 -1.41 -13.14 18.77
CA ARG A 120 -2.30 -12.48 19.73
C ARG A 120 -3.42 -13.44 20.11
N GLU A 121 -3.56 -13.73 21.38
CA GLU A 121 -4.64 -14.53 21.94
C GLU A 121 -5.69 -13.61 22.53
N ASP A 122 -6.91 -13.63 21.99
CA ASP A 122 -8.04 -12.90 22.56
C ASP A 122 -8.39 -13.49 23.94
N LYS A 123 -8.65 -12.66 24.96
CA LYS A 123 -9.03 -13.15 26.31
C LYS A 123 -10.34 -13.91 26.32
N HIS A 124 -11.25 -13.54 25.43
CA HIS A 124 -12.54 -14.19 25.26
C HIS A 124 -12.78 -14.50 23.76
N PRO A 125 -13.48 -15.59 23.45
CA PRO A 125 -13.76 -15.96 22.07
C PRO A 125 -14.64 -14.90 21.38
N MET A 126 -14.40 -14.74 20.09
CA MET A 126 -15.21 -13.88 19.23
C MET A 126 -16.67 -14.35 19.23
N ARG A 127 -17.61 -13.41 19.38
CA ARG A 127 -19.04 -13.71 19.31
C ARG A 127 -19.52 -13.62 17.85
N PRO A 128 -20.21 -14.65 17.34
CA PRO A 128 -20.72 -14.63 15.99
C PRO A 128 -21.75 -13.51 15.77
N THR A 129 -22.09 -13.28 14.51
CA THR A 129 -23.15 -12.34 14.14
C THR A 129 -24.51 -12.84 14.60
N GLU A 130 -25.37 -11.89 15.01
CA GLU A 130 -26.77 -12.12 15.35
C GLU A 130 -27.64 -11.18 14.50
N PRO A 131 -28.95 -11.43 14.30
CA PRO A 131 -29.82 -10.51 13.60
C PRO A 131 -29.74 -9.09 14.17
N GLY A 132 -29.41 -8.11 13.33
CA GLY A 132 -29.23 -6.70 13.73
C GLY A 132 -27.92 -6.39 14.47
N ARG A 133 -27.02 -7.38 14.65
CA ARG A 133 -25.72 -7.19 15.32
C ARG A 133 -24.61 -7.83 14.52
N GLY A 134 -23.54 -7.07 14.25
CA GLY A 134 -22.32 -7.60 13.64
C GLY A 134 -21.52 -8.51 14.59
N VAL A 135 -20.51 -9.16 14.03
CA VAL A 135 -19.50 -9.92 14.79
C VAL A 135 -18.85 -9.02 15.84
N ARG A 136 -18.71 -9.52 17.06
CA ARG A 136 -18.06 -8.80 18.16
C ARG A 136 -16.78 -9.51 18.56
N LYS A 137 -15.67 -8.80 18.47
CA LYS A 137 -14.35 -9.26 18.86
C LYS A 137 -13.94 -8.58 20.16
N GLU A 138 -13.32 -9.35 21.07
CA GLU A 138 -12.68 -8.81 22.27
C GLU A 138 -11.54 -7.87 21.90
N PHE A 139 -11.39 -6.77 22.60
CA PHE A 139 -10.30 -5.82 22.37
C PHE A 139 -9.06 -6.15 23.23
N GLU A 140 -9.23 -6.86 24.36
CA GLU A 140 -8.12 -7.29 25.19
C GLU A 140 -7.52 -8.60 24.67
N TYR A 141 -6.21 -8.63 24.59
CA TYR A 141 -5.46 -9.80 24.12
C TYR A 141 -4.14 -9.97 24.87
N LYS A 142 -3.62 -11.20 24.86
CA LYS A 142 -2.25 -11.53 25.26
C LYS A 142 -1.36 -11.61 24.04
N ARG A 143 -0.10 -11.22 24.18
CA ARG A 143 0.91 -11.34 23.13
C ARG A 143 1.82 -12.54 23.41
N HIS A 144 2.02 -13.39 22.41
CA HIS A 144 2.85 -14.58 22.48
C HIS A 144 4.10 -14.47 21.57
N GLY A 145 4.46 -13.24 21.16
CA GLY A 145 5.61 -12.99 20.31
C GLY A 145 5.24 -12.77 18.84
N THR A 146 6.26 -12.78 17.98
CA THR A 146 6.12 -12.47 16.55
C THR A 146 6.71 -13.57 15.68
N VAL A 147 6.14 -13.74 14.50
CA VAL A 147 6.64 -14.62 13.44
C VAL A 147 6.98 -13.79 12.22
N THR A 148 8.01 -14.18 11.49
CA THR A 148 8.36 -13.61 10.18
C THR A 148 8.12 -14.67 9.11
N LEU A 149 7.46 -14.28 8.03
CA LEU A 149 7.25 -15.10 6.84
C LEU A 149 8.20 -14.62 5.74
N LEU A 150 9.04 -15.51 5.24
CA LEU A 150 9.76 -15.33 3.97
C LEU A 150 8.84 -15.85 2.87
N ALA A 151 8.57 -15.06 1.84
CA ALA A 151 7.65 -15.47 0.79
C ALA A 151 8.08 -15.01 -0.60
N ALA A 152 7.90 -15.89 -1.59
CA ALA A 152 8.11 -15.59 -3.00
C ALA A 152 6.84 -15.93 -3.78
N LEU A 153 6.29 -14.95 -4.50
CA LEU A 153 5.19 -15.09 -5.43
C LEU A 153 5.74 -15.35 -6.83
N ASP A 154 5.34 -16.42 -7.46
CA ASP A 154 5.53 -16.61 -8.89
C ASP A 154 4.53 -15.73 -9.64
N VAL A 155 5.04 -14.75 -10.35
CA VAL A 155 4.21 -13.73 -11.02
C VAL A 155 3.36 -14.31 -12.15
N ARG A 156 3.83 -15.39 -12.77
CA ARG A 156 3.14 -16.03 -13.90
C ARG A 156 1.98 -16.91 -13.45
N THR A 157 2.16 -17.63 -12.34
CA THR A 157 1.15 -18.59 -11.85
C THR A 157 0.30 -18.04 -10.71
N GLY A 158 0.84 -17.07 -9.96
CA GLY A 158 0.26 -16.57 -8.70
C GLY A 158 0.50 -17.50 -7.52
N GLU A 159 1.26 -18.58 -7.69
CA GLU A 159 1.65 -19.46 -6.60
C GLU A 159 2.61 -18.77 -5.63
N VAL A 160 2.47 -19.09 -4.35
CA VAL A 160 3.35 -18.57 -3.29
C VAL A 160 4.16 -19.70 -2.69
N THR A 161 5.47 -19.53 -2.62
CA THR A 161 6.35 -20.33 -1.79
C THR A 161 6.65 -19.53 -0.53
N GLY A 162 6.43 -20.11 0.66
CA GLY A 162 6.63 -19.41 1.92
C GLY A 162 7.20 -20.28 3.02
N GLU A 163 7.91 -19.66 3.94
CA GLU A 163 8.50 -20.30 5.13
C GLU A 163 8.51 -19.32 6.29
N CYS A 164 8.08 -19.77 7.46
CA CYS A 164 8.21 -19.01 8.69
C CYS A 164 9.59 -19.23 9.30
N ALA A 165 10.44 -18.19 9.21
CA ALA A 165 11.81 -18.22 9.72
C ALA A 165 12.26 -16.85 10.19
N ARG A 166 13.29 -16.78 11.02
CA ARG A 166 13.93 -15.49 11.38
C ARG A 166 14.59 -14.89 10.15
N ARG A 167 14.52 -13.56 10.01
CA ARG A 167 15.19 -12.81 8.95
C ARG A 167 16.70 -12.72 9.21
N THR A 168 17.41 -13.79 8.92
CA THR A 168 18.88 -13.85 8.91
C THR A 168 19.36 -14.15 7.50
N GLY A 169 20.58 -13.72 7.18
CA GLY A 169 21.15 -14.01 5.86
C GLY A 169 21.25 -15.50 5.55
N GLU A 170 21.44 -16.35 6.58
CA GLU A 170 21.48 -17.80 6.43
C GLU A 170 20.10 -18.38 6.07
N ASN A 171 19.06 -17.98 6.79
CA ASN A 171 17.68 -18.40 6.49
C ASN A 171 17.22 -17.92 5.12
N LEU A 172 17.63 -16.71 4.72
CA LEU A 172 17.33 -16.21 3.39
C LEU A 172 17.99 -17.06 2.30
N VAL A 173 19.28 -17.36 2.42
CA VAL A 173 19.97 -18.26 1.47
C VAL A 173 19.31 -19.64 1.46
N ALA A 174 19.00 -20.22 2.63
CA ALA A 174 18.33 -21.51 2.74
C ALA A 174 16.95 -21.50 2.04
N PHE A 175 16.21 -20.39 2.16
CA PHE A 175 14.95 -20.21 1.44
C PHE A 175 15.17 -20.14 -0.07
N PHE A 176 16.17 -19.41 -0.55
CA PHE A 176 16.51 -19.35 -1.97
C PHE A 176 17.04 -20.66 -2.53
N GLU A 177 17.71 -21.50 -1.72
CA GLU A 177 18.05 -22.89 -2.11
C GLU A 177 16.79 -23.73 -2.37
N LYS A 178 15.70 -23.51 -1.61
CA LYS A 178 14.40 -24.16 -1.88
C LYS A 178 13.78 -23.65 -3.19
N LEU A 179 13.88 -22.33 -3.46
CA LEU A 179 13.43 -21.78 -4.74
C LEU A 179 14.25 -22.34 -5.91
N ALA A 180 15.58 -22.47 -5.75
CA ALA A 180 16.45 -23.05 -6.76
C ALA A 180 16.08 -24.51 -7.09
N LYS A 181 15.66 -25.30 -6.09
CA LYS A 181 15.14 -26.67 -6.28
C LYS A 181 13.77 -26.68 -6.95
N LYS A 182 12.88 -25.75 -6.59
CA LYS A 182 11.54 -25.64 -7.19
C LYS A 182 11.60 -25.21 -8.66
N TYR A 183 12.55 -24.35 -9.01
CA TYR A 183 12.79 -23.84 -10.37
C TYR A 183 14.18 -24.28 -10.87
N PRO A 184 14.36 -25.55 -11.28
CA PRO A 184 15.69 -26.12 -11.52
C PRO A 184 16.36 -25.62 -12.80
N THR A 185 15.61 -25.06 -13.75
CA THR A 185 16.10 -24.69 -15.08
C THR A 185 15.73 -23.25 -15.44
N GLY A 186 16.46 -22.68 -16.38
CA GLY A 186 16.22 -21.34 -16.92
C GLY A 186 16.64 -20.20 -16.00
N PRO A 187 16.61 -18.97 -16.51
CA PRO A 187 16.86 -17.75 -15.73
C PRO A 187 15.75 -17.53 -14.69
N VAL A 188 16.12 -17.07 -13.49
CA VAL A 188 15.20 -16.70 -12.43
C VAL A 188 15.39 -15.23 -12.09
N TYR A 189 14.45 -14.41 -12.47
CA TYR A 189 14.41 -13.00 -12.07
C TYR A 189 13.69 -12.87 -10.73
N VAL A 190 14.29 -12.14 -9.80
CA VAL A 190 13.72 -11.94 -8.47
C VAL A 190 13.60 -10.44 -8.20
N VAL A 191 12.37 -9.95 -8.13
CA VAL A 191 12.09 -8.60 -7.67
C VAL A 191 12.04 -8.61 -6.14
N LEU A 192 12.87 -7.78 -5.49
CA LEU A 192 12.98 -7.70 -4.04
C LEU A 192 13.35 -6.27 -3.60
N ASP A 193 13.21 -6.01 -2.31
CA ASP A 193 13.58 -4.72 -1.77
C ASP A 193 15.12 -4.52 -1.69
N ASN A 194 15.52 -3.26 -1.51
CA ASN A 194 16.93 -2.86 -1.54
C ASN A 194 17.61 -2.94 -0.15
N LEU A 195 17.26 -3.93 0.69
CA LEU A 195 17.88 -4.12 1.99
C LEU A 195 19.31 -4.67 1.87
N ASN A 196 20.19 -4.27 2.82
CA ASN A 196 21.57 -4.72 2.84
C ASN A 196 21.73 -6.24 3.02
N VAL A 197 20.76 -6.89 3.67
CA VAL A 197 20.75 -8.35 3.85
C VAL A 197 20.62 -9.12 2.52
N HIS A 198 20.16 -8.45 1.46
CA HIS A 198 20.03 -9.01 0.11
C HIS A 198 21.25 -8.79 -0.79
N LYS A 199 22.38 -8.34 -0.22
CA LYS A 199 23.59 -8.00 -0.97
C LYS A 199 24.84 -8.65 -0.36
N GLY A 200 25.95 -8.62 -1.14
CA GLY A 200 27.26 -9.05 -0.70
C GLY A 200 27.63 -10.49 -1.08
N ALA A 201 28.84 -10.91 -0.72
CA ALA A 201 29.49 -12.15 -1.14
C ALA A 201 28.63 -13.41 -1.01
N ARG A 202 27.81 -13.52 0.03
CA ARG A 202 26.92 -14.67 0.25
C ARG A 202 25.95 -14.90 -0.91
N TRP A 203 25.45 -13.83 -1.51
CA TRP A 203 24.53 -13.89 -2.65
C TRP A 203 25.26 -14.17 -3.95
N GLU A 204 26.47 -13.67 -4.09
CA GLU A 204 27.37 -13.97 -5.20
C GLU A 204 27.76 -15.46 -5.19
N GLU A 205 28.14 -16.00 -4.04
CA GLU A 205 28.42 -17.42 -3.84
C GLU A 205 27.19 -18.30 -4.13
N PHE A 206 26.02 -17.91 -3.62
CA PHE A 206 24.76 -18.62 -3.92
C PHE A 206 24.53 -18.65 -5.42
N ASN A 207 24.60 -17.51 -6.09
CA ASN A 207 24.35 -17.43 -7.53
C ASN A 207 25.38 -18.20 -8.36
N ALA A 208 26.65 -18.15 -7.96
CA ALA A 208 27.72 -18.93 -8.60
C ALA A 208 27.44 -20.46 -8.53
N ARG A 209 27.02 -20.96 -7.36
CA ARG A 209 26.64 -22.40 -7.20
C ARG A 209 25.48 -22.79 -8.13
N HIS A 210 24.65 -21.86 -8.51
CA HIS A 210 23.50 -22.06 -9.40
C HIS A 210 23.76 -21.61 -10.86
N GLY A 211 25.03 -21.49 -11.26
CA GLY A 211 25.41 -21.13 -12.65
C GLY A 211 25.07 -19.71 -13.07
N GLY A 212 24.94 -18.78 -12.12
CA GLY A 212 24.67 -17.36 -12.40
C GLY A 212 23.24 -17.06 -12.88
N ARG A 213 22.32 -18.00 -12.74
CA ARG A 213 20.97 -17.88 -13.33
C ARG A 213 19.99 -17.02 -12.53
N PHE A 214 20.33 -16.59 -11.31
CA PHE A 214 19.51 -15.70 -10.51
C PHE A 214 19.84 -14.23 -10.79
N HIS A 215 18.84 -13.48 -11.25
CA HIS A 215 18.95 -12.06 -11.56
C HIS A 215 18.14 -11.27 -10.53
N PHE A 216 18.85 -10.65 -9.58
CA PHE A 216 18.22 -9.84 -8.54
C PHE A 216 17.90 -8.44 -9.04
N VAL A 217 16.63 -8.07 -9.00
CA VAL A 217 16.12 -6.78 -9.46
C VAL A 217 15.58 -6.01 -8.26
N TYR A 218 16.34 -5.02 -7.81
CA TYR A 218 16.01 -4.27 -6.60
C TYR A 218 15.01 -3.17 -6.86
N THR A 219 13.97 -3.09 -6.00
CA THR A 219 13.02 -1.98 -6.03
C THR A 219 13.72 -0.66 -5.66
N PRO A 220 13.21 0.49 -6.14
CA PRO A 220 13.69 1.79 -5.65
C PRO A 220 13.46 1.93 -4.15
N LEU A 221 14.26 2.78 -3.50
CA LEU A 221 14.04 3.11 -2.09
C LEU A 221 12.64 3.66 -1.88
N HIS A 222 11.96 3.17 -0.85
CA HIS A 222 10.59 3.54 -0.51
C HIS A 222 9.51 3.21 -1.58
N ALA A 223 9.76 2.22 -2.42
CA ALA A 223 8.82 1.80 -3.47
C ALA A 223 8.39 0.33 -3.33
N SER A 224 8.12 -0.14 -2.11
CA SER A 224 7.63 -1.52 -1.86
C SER A 224 6.34 -1.84 -2.63
N TRP A 225 5.54 -0.83 -2.95
CA TRP A 225 4.32 -0.99 -3.76
C TRP A 225 4.59 -1.54 -5.18
N VAL A 226 5.81 -1.46 -5.69
CA VAL A 226 6.22 -2.07 -6.95
C VAL A 226 6.39 -3.58 -6.82
N ASN A 227 6.58 -4.10 -5.59
CA ASN A 227 6.76 -5.52 -5.32
C ASN A 227 5.38 -6.21 -5.24
N GLN A 228 5.05 -7.09 -6.20
CA GLN A 228 3.72 -7.71 -6.29
C GLN A 228 3.35 -8.60 -5.10
N ILE A 229 4.32 -9.16 -4.38
CA ILE A 229 4.05 -9.98 -3.19
C ILE A 229 3.29 -9.20 -2.11
N GLU A 230 3.41 -7.88 -2.08
CA GLU A 230 2.67 -7.02 -1.15
C GLU A 230 1.15 -7.09 -1.35
N ILE A 231 0.69 -7.35 -2.58
CA ILE A 231 -0.73 -7.59 -2.86
C ILE A 231 -1.17 -8.86 -2.14
N TRP A 232 -0.39 -9.93 -2.24
CA TRP A 232 -0.68 -11.19 -1.56
C TRP A 232 -0.57 -11.05 -0.03
N PHE A 233 0.41 -10.30 0.49
CA PHE A 233 0.49 -9.99 1.92
C PHE A 233 -0.75 -9.24 2.43
N SER A 234 -1.31 -8.38 1.61
CA SER A 234 -2.57 -7.70 1.95
C SER A 234 -3.76 -8.66 1.99
N ILE A 235 -3.77 -9.71 1.16
CA ILE A 235 -4.79 -10.77 1.19
C ILE A 235 -4.61 -11.61 2.46
N LEU A 236 -3.38 -12.07 2.76
CA LEU A 236 -3.05 -12.79 3.98
C LEU A 236 -3.49 -12.02 5.23
N GLU A 237 -3.16 -10.73 5.29
CA GLU A 237 -3.53 -9.85 6.40
C GLU A 237 -5.05 -9.82 6.62
N ARG A 238 -5.82 -9.56 5.56
CA ARG A 238 -7.27 -9.43 5.66
C ARG A 238 -7.98 -10.73 5.98
N ARG A 239 -7.49 -11.86 5.45
CA ARG A 239 -8.20 -13.16 5.52
C ARG A 239 -7.77 -14.00 6.71
N VAL A 240 -6.51 -13.88 7.13
CA VAL A 240 -5.92 -14.77 8.13
C VAL A 240 -5.55 -14.03 9.42
N LEU A 241 -4.88 -12.88 9.31
CA LEU A 241 -4.24 -12.26 10.47
C LEU A 241 -5.14 -11.29 11.23
N ARG A 242 -5.88 -10.46 10.49
CA ARG A 242 -6.59 -9.28 11.06
C ARG A 242 -7.49 -9.60 12.24
N HIS A 243 -8.24 -10.68 12.16
CA HIS A 243 -9.28 -11.03 13.15
C HIS A 243 -9.04 -12.35 13.87
N ALA A 244 -7.94 -13.03 13.58
CA ALA A 244 -7.61 -14.29 14.22
C ALA A 244 -7.09 -14.10 15.65
N SER A 245 -7.21 -15.17 16.42
CA SER A 245 -6.64 -15.34 17.75
C SER A 245 -5.67 -16.51 17.70
N PHE A 246 -4.44 -16.32 18.21
CA PHE A 246 -3.36 -17.32 18.19
C PHE A 246 -2.75 -17.41 19.58
N ALA A 247 -2.83 -18.57 20.19
CA ALA A 247 -2.28 -18.84 21.51
C ALA A 247 -0.75 -19.04 21.50
N THR A 248 -0.17 -19.35 20.33
CA THR A 248 1.28 -19.56 20.17
C THR A 248 1.79 -19.07 18.83
N GLN A 249 3.10 -18.86 18.75
CA GLN A 249 3.76 -18.56 17.46
C GLN A 249 3.65 -19.74 16.47
N ASP A 250 3.70 -20.96 16.97
CA ASP A 250 3.60 -22.18 16.12
C ASP A 250 2.21 -22.32 15.50
N GLU A 251 1.17 -21.98 16.26
CA GLU A 251 -0.21 -21.94 15.73
C GLU A 251 -0.34 -20.90 14.61
N LEU A 252 0.20 -19.70 14.82
CA LEU A 252 0.24 -18.65 13.81
C LEU A 252 1.00 -19.12 12.56
N ALA A 253 2.23 -19.66 12.72
CA ALA A 253 3.05 -20.15 11.63
C ALA A 253 2.36 -21.28 10.84
N THR A 254 1.81 -22.25 11.55
CA THR A 254 1.06 -23.39 10.95
C THR A 254 -0.15 -22.89 10.16
N THR A 255 -0.89 -21.92 10.69
CA THR A 255 -2.08 -21.34 10.02
C THR A 255 -1.68 -20.59 8.75
N VAL A 256 -0.60 -19.81 8.78
CA VAL A 256 -0.07 -19.11 7.60
C VAL A 256 0.36 -20.10 6.52
N LEU A 257 1.09 -21.16 6.88
CA LEU A 257 1.54 -22.18 5.92
C LEU A 257 0.36 -23.00 5.34
N ARG A 258 -0.66 -23.30 6.13
CA ARG A 258 -1.91 -23.92 5.64
C ARG A 258 -2.65 -22.99 4.67
N PHE A 259 -2.65 -21.69 4.93
CA PHE A 259 -3.24 -20.72 4.00
C PHE A 259 -2.48 -20.67 2.68
N ILE A 260 -1.14 -20.71 2.70
CA ILE A 260 -0.33 -20.80 1.46
C ILE A 260 -0.68 -22.05 0.68
N ALA A 261 -0.76 -23.21 1.34
CA ALA A 261 -1.13 -24.47 0.69
C ALA A 261 -2.55 -24.42 0.09
N HIS A 262 -3.51 -23.82 0.80
CA HIS A 262 -4.86 -23.61 0.29
C HIS A 262 -4.87 -22.66 -0.90
N TRP A 263 -4.20 -21.50 -0.79
CA TRP A 263 -4.06 -20.52 -1.86
C TRP A 263 -3.54 -21.17 -3.15
N ASN A 264 -2.41 -21.88 -3.07
CA ASN A 264 -1.78 -22.50 -4.21
C ASN A 264 -2.66 -23.56 -4.90
N ARG A 265 -3.47 -24.28 -4.11
CA ARG A 265 -4.33 -25.34 -4.64
C ARG A 265 -5.61 -24.80 -5.29
N VAL A 266 -6.19 -23.71 -4.77
CA VAL A 266 -7.57 -23.33 -5.08
C VAL A 266 -7.66 -21.93 -5.70
N GLU A 267 -6.79 -21.01 -5.32
CA GLU A 267 -6.98 -19.59 -5.58
C GLU A 267 -5.82 -18.93 -6.35
N ALA A 268 -4.71 -19.63 -6.53
CA ALA A 268 -3.53 -19.06 -7.19
C ALA A 268 -3.88 -18.55 -8.60
N HIS A 269 -3.56 -17.31 -8.86
CA HIS A 269 -3.75 -16.65 -10.14
C HIS A 269 -2.77 -15.47 -10.28
N PRO A 270 -2.34 -15.14 -11.52
CA PRO A 270 -1.49 -13.98 -11.75
C PRO A 270 -2.21 -12.70 -11.39
N PHE A 271 -1.52 -11.79 -10.69
CA PHE A 271 -2.06 -10.46 -10.44
C PHE A 271 -1.93 -9.60 -11.69
N ARG A 272 -3.05 -8.96 -12.09
CA ARG A 272 -3.04 -8.00 -13.19
C ARG A 272 -2.43 -6.69 -12.73
N TRP A 273 -1.20 -6.42 -13.14
CA TRP A 273 -0.55 -5.14 -12.90
C TRP A 273 -1.16 -4.07 -13.81
N ARG A 274 -1.86 -3.10 -13.22
CA ARG A 274 -2.35 -1.93 -13.93
C ARG A 274 -1.57 -0.72 -13.44
N PHE A 275 -0.49 -0.39 -14.12
CA PHE A 275 0.20 0.87 -13.90
C PHE A 275 -0.57 1.96 -14.66
N ARG A 276 -1.33 2.79 -13.93
CA ARG A 276 -1.97 3.98 -14.51
C ARG A 276 -1.05 5.17 -14.26
N ASP A 277 -0.35 5.57 -15.34
CA ASP A 277 0.25 6.89 -15.57
C ASP A 277 1.33 7.44 -14.61
N PHE A 278 2.60 7.30 -15.00
CA PHE A 278 3.63 8.27 -14.66
C PHE A 278 3.32 9.66 -15.23
N GLU A 279 2.60 9.75 -16.36
CA GLU A 279 2.32 11.01 -17.04
C GLU A 279 1.37 11.94 -16.27
N ARG A 280 0.43 11.40 -15.48
CA ARG A 280 -0.51 12.22 -14.69
C ARG A 280 0.03 12.70 -13.34
N SER A 281 1.17 12.20 -12.88
CA SER A 281 1.76 12.58 -11.59
C SER A 281 2.95 13.53 -11.72
N SER A 282 3.38 13.85 -12.95
CA SER A 282 4.47 14.79 -13.18
C SER A 282 3.94 16.23 -13.08
N PRO A 283 4.58 17.10 -12.27
CA PRO A 283 4.28 18.54 -12.26
C PRO A 283 4.43 19.20 -13.64
N LEU A 284 5.20 18.59 -14.55
CA LEU A 284 5.38 19.04 -15.93
C LEU A 284 4.17 18.76 -16.86
N ALA A 285 3.32 17.77 -16.52
CA ALA A 285 2.09 17.51 -17.28
C ALA A 285 1.01 18.57 -17.03
N ALA A 286 1.01 19.17 -15.83
CA ALA A 286 0.09 20.25 -15.50
C ALA A 286 0.41 21.57 -16.26
N LEU A 287 1.64 21.76 -16.68
CA LEU A 287 2.08 22.93 -17.46
C LEU A 287 1.77 22.82 -18.97
N LYS A 288 1.53 21.62 -19.50
CA LYS A 288 1.17 21.42 -20.92
C LYS A 288 -0.32 21.54 -21.23
N LEU A 289 -1.18 21.61 -20.20
CA LEU A 289 -2.64 21.79 -20.36
C LEU A 289 -3.10 23.23 -20.11
N ALA A 290 -2.16 24.15 -19.83
CA ALA A 290 -2.42 25.59 -19.64
C ALA A 290 -1.80 26.46 -20.74
N GLY A 291 -1.44 25.89 -21.88
CA GLY A 291 -0.95 26.58 -23.07
C GLY A 291 -1.91 26.44 -24.25
#